data_0f67d920c51e34d6d5409d262ac092d0
#
_entry.id   0f67d920c51e34d6d5409d262ac092d0
#
_cell.length_a   1.000
_cell.length_b   1.000
_cell.length_c   1.000
_cell.angle_alpha   90.00
_cell.angle_beta   90.00
_cell.angle_gamma   90.00
#
_symmetry.space_group_name_H-M   'P 1'
#
loop_
_entity.id
_entity.type
_entity.pdbx_description
1 polymer ?
#
loop_
_entity_poly.entity_id
_entity_poly.type
_entity_poly.pdbx_seq_one_letter_code
_entity_poly.pdbx_strand_id
1 'polypeptide(L)'
;MTFFRPIRNHLCPLLLVASMLALSACGGVREEVVAPPPPPQVVAAPAPPEEEPPALPERPDKYFEKGVTKVGLLLPLSGRNQALGQAMMDAAQLALFDVQDPTIVLLPRDTEGPKGAAGAAQDAVDSGAQILLGPIFADAIRAAGPVAKQYRIPLVGFSTDRTVAGGGVYILGFTPQQQVERIVKYSIDQGYKRLAALVPESAYGTMVTEALRNAASQYGGTIVAIEPFQETEEALAPPVQRLAARKVQVPSTEPVPPPVPGAPPYVPQPVFEYQFDALLIATGGGLLKTLAPMLPYYDIEPDKVKFLGTGLWDDASLKNEPALAGAFYAGPPPETGITFSNHYGRVYGGTAPRVSSIAYDAVALVAALKKMHPDRPFTASALTDAKGFAGIDGVFRFNREGVAERGLAVIQITPSGMTAVDPAPQEFGAPVARP
;
A
#
# COMPACT_ATOMS: atom_id res chain seq x y z
N MET A 1 26.29 -45.25 27.20
CA MET A 1 26.72 -44.83 28.53
C MET A 1 25.85 -43.62 28.87
N THR A 2 24.64 -43.81 29.35
CA THR A 2 24.20 -44.08 30.75
C THR A 2 24.61 -42.96 31.73
N PHE A 3 23.65 -42.16 32.21
CA PHE A 3 23.00 -42.04 33.50
C PHE A 3 22.28 -40.69 33.56
N PHE A 4 20.96 -40.56 33.63
CA PHE A 4 19.95 -40.74 34.64
C PHE A 4 20.08 -39.87 35.91
N ARG A 5 19.19 -38.81 36.05
CA ARG A 5 18.18 -38.51 37.11
C ARG A 5 18.65 -38.33 38.58
N PRO A 6 17.83 -37.84 39.54
CA PRO A 6 16.52 -37.12 39.54
C PRO A 6 16.34 -35.98 40.58
N ILE A 7 15.25 -35.21 40.45
CA ILE A 7 14.17 -34.75 41.39
C ILE A 7 14.47 -34.69 42.89
N ARG A 8 14.10 -33.57 43.59
CA ARG A 8 13.22 -33.66 44.79
C ARG A 8 12.66 -32.31 45.25
N ASN A 9 11.32 -32.33 45.49
CA ASN A 9 10.49 -31.39 46.24
C ASN A 9 10.90 -31.20 47.69
N HIS A 10 10.59 -30.05 48.30
CA HIS A 10 10.06 -30.00 49.68
C HIS A 10 9.11 -28.81 49.89
N LEU A 11 7.95 -29.15 50.44
CA LEU A 11 6.88 -28.36 50.97
C LEU A 11 7.20 -27.69 52.32
N CYS A 12 6.60 -26.53 52.56
CA CYS A 12 5.89 -25.98 53.76
C CYS A 12 6.39 -26.37 55.17
N PRO A 13 6.15 -25.65 56.27
CA PRO A 13 4.84 -25.04 56.64
C PRO A 13 4.89 -23.72 57.48
N LEU A 14 3.67 -23.17 57.65
CA LEU A 14 3.10 -22.31 58.71
C LEU A 14 3.87 -22.15 60.02
N LEU A 15 3.81 -20.94 60.59
CA LEU A 15 3.54 -20.73 62.03
C LEU A 15 3.00 -19.34 62.35
N LEU A 16 1.84 -19.33 63.00
CA LEU A 16 1.14 -18.25 63.67
C LEU A 16 1.89 -17.81 64.92
N VAL A 17 1.98 -16.50 65.22
CA VAL A 17 1.92 -16.02 66.60
C VAL A 17 1.16 -14.72 66.68
N ALA A 18 0.06 -14.75 67.46
CA ALA A 18 -0.67 -13.61 67.95
C ALA A 18 -0.03 -13.04 69.18
N SER A 19 -0.05 -11.73 69.38
CA SER A 19 0.00 -11.09 70.71
C SER A 19 -0.66 -9.74 70.70
N MET A 20 -1.69 -9.63 71.54
CA MET A 20 -2.42 -8.45 71.99
C MET A 20 -1.56 -7.55 72.90
N LEU A 21 -1.92 -6.27 72.95
CA LEU A 21 -2.18 -5.36 74.09
C LEU A 21 -1.94 -3.94 73.63
N ALA A 22 -2.86 -3.09 73.52
CA ALA A 22 -3.80 -2.34 74.36
C ALA A 22 -3.32 -0.89 74.69
N LEU A 23 -4.25 0.03 74.41
CA LEU A 23 -4.54 1.34 74.99
C LEU A 23 -3.54 2.51 74.83
N SER A 24 -4.01 3.53 74.10
CA SER A 24 -4.27 4.87 74.70
C SER A 24 -5.08 5.74 73.75
N ALA A 25 -6.16 6.25 74.27
CA ALA A 25 -7.08 7.19 73.64
C ALA A 25 -6.52 8.61 73.59
N CYS A 26 -6.64 9.28 72.44
CA CYS A 26 -6.78 10.72 72.39
C CYS A 26 -7.71 11.04 71.22
N GLY A 27 -8.85 11.68 71.53
CA GLY A 27 -9.88 12.06 70.60
C GLY A 27 -9.43 13.16 69.65
N GLY A 28 -9.57 12.91 68.39
CA GLY A 28 -9.56 13.91 67.34
C GLY A 28 -10.81 13.64 66.48
N VAL A 29 -11.69 14.63 66.46
CA VAL A 29 -12.87 14.64 65.60
C VAL A 29 -12.37 14.55 64.15
N ARG A 30 -12.53 13.40 63.50
CA ARG A 30 -12.38 13.24 62.06
C ARG A 30 -13.68 13.71 61.41
N GLU A 31 -13.62 14.85 60.79
CA GLU A 31 -14.61 15.27 59.79
C GLU A 31 -14.60 14.18 58.68
N GLU A 32 -15.70 13.46 58.60
CA GLU A 32 -15.93 12.46 57.58
C GLU A 32 -16.13 13.20 56.25
N VAL A 33 -15.06 13.28 55.45
CA VAL A 33 -15.16 13.81 54.07
C VAL A 33 -15.96 12.77 53.30
N VAL A 34 -17.25 13.01 53.16
CA VAL A 34 -18.15 12.25 52.27
C VAL A 34 -17.62 12.46 50.86
N ALA A 35 -17.04 11.39 50.28
CA ALA A 35 -16.65 11.40 48.88
C ALA A 35 -17.88 11.73 48.00
N PRO A 36 -17.74 12.64 47.03
CA PRO A 36 -18.82 12.95 46.11
C PRO A 36 -19.28 11.63 45.41
N PRO A 37 -20.60 11.45 45.18
CA PRO A 37 -21.09 10.29 44.48
C PRO A 37 -20.43 10.19 43.11
N PRO A 38 -20.11 8.96 42.65
CA PRO A 38 -19.53 8.78 41.30
C PRO A 38 -20.49 9.38 40.27
N PRO A 39 -19.97 10.02 39.22
CA PRO A 39 -20.83 10.56 38.17
C PRO A 39 -21.70 9.45 37.61
N PRO A 40 -22.97 9.76 37.25
CA PRO A 40 -23.84 8.76 36.69
C PRO A 40 -23.16 8.10 35.49
N GLN A 41 -23.02 6.76 35.55
CA GLN A 41 -22.58 5.98 34.40
C GLN A 41 -23.60 6.25 33.29
N VAL A 42 -23.20 6.99 32.28
CA VAL A 42 -23.94 7.08 31.01
C VAL A 42 -23.85 5.68 30.42
N VAL A 43 -24.88 4.88 30.63
CA VAL A 43 -25.08 3.64 29.89
C VAL A 43 -25.18 4.07 28.42
N ALA A 44 -24.13 3.86 27.66
CA ALA A 44 -24.17 4.09 26.22
C ALA A 44 -25.37 3.34 25.67
N ALA A 45 -26.29 4.07 25.05
CA ALA A 45 -27.41 3.46 24.38
C ALA A 45 -26.84 2.40 23.42
N PRO A 46 -27.45 1.19 23.30
CA PRO A 46 -27.01 0.20 22.33
C PRO A 46 -26.93 0.89 20.98
N ALA A 47 -25.76 0.74 20.31
CA ALA A 47 -25.57 1.27 18.96
C ALA A 47 -26.77 0.81 18.10
N PRO A 48 -27.35 1.70 17.28
CA PRO A 48 -28.41 1.29 16.36
C PRO A 48 -27.94 0.04 15.62
N PRO A 49 -28.80 -0.94 15.33
CA PRO A 49 -28.42 -2.07 14.50
C PRO A 49 -27.77 -1.51 13.24
N GLU A 50 -26.56 -1.96 12.94
CA GLU A 50 -25.84 -1.60 11.72
C GLU A 50 -26.76 -2.02 10.57
N GLU A 51 -27.39 -1.05 9.90
CA GLU A 51 -28.25 -1.32 8.74
C GLU A 51 -27.35 -2.03 7.72
N GLU A 52 -27.62 -3.32 7.49
CA GLU A 52 -27.03 -4.03 6.37
C GLU A 52 -27.30 -3.19 5.13
N PRO A 53 -26.25 -2.90 4.29
CA PRO A 53 -26.43 -2.17 3.06
C PRO A 53 -27.57 -2.86 2.28
N PRO A 54 -28.55 -2.12 1.76
CA PRO A 54 -29.75 -2.69 1.14
C PRO A 54 -29.34 -3.73 0.12
N ALA A 55 -29.80 -4.97 0.34
CA ALA A 55 -29.52 -6.09 -0.57
C ALA A 55 -29.83 -5.64 -1.98
N LEU A 56 -28.84 -5.68 -2.88
CA LEU A 56 -29.04 -5.33 -4.26
C LEU A 56 -30.17 -6.21 -4.81
N PRO A 57 -31.27 -5.65 -5.38
CA PRO A 57 -32.36 -6.44 -5.88
C PRO A 57 -31.85 -7.46 -6.91
N GLU A 58 -32.43 -8.66 -6.88
CA GLU A 58 -32.00 -9.79 -7.72
C GLU A 58 -32.14 -9.47 -9.20
N ARG A 59 -31.15 -9.87 -9.97
CA ARG A 59 -31.14 -9.75 -11.42
C ARG A 59 -32.05 -10.83 -12.00
N PRO A 60 -32.89 -10.54 -13.01
CA PRO A 60 -33.70 -11.59 -13.65
C PRO A 60 -32.83 -12.73 -14.18
N ASP A 61 -33.20 -13.98 -13.92
CA ASP A 61 -32.48 -15.21 -14.31
C ASP A 61 -32.20 -15.37 -15.81
N LYS A 62 -32.92 -14.60 -16.64
CA LYS A 62 -32.81 -14.67 -18.11
C LYS A 62 -31.41 -14.33 -18.68
N TYR A 63 -30.53 -13.74 -17.84
CA TYR A 63 -29.16 -13.38 -18.23
C TYR A 63 -28.12 -14.45 -17.82
N PHE A 64 -28.53 -15.51 -17.12
CA PHE A 64 -27.63 -16.55 -16.64
C PHE A 64 -27.82 -17.83 -17.47
N GLU A 65 -26.81 -18.18 -18.26
CA GLU A 65 -26.67 -19.56 -18.74
C GLU A 65 -26.22 -20.41 -17.56
N LYS A 66 -27.00 -21.44 -17.18
CA LYS A 66 -26.66 -22.33 -16.09
C LYS A 66 -25.26 -22.92 -16.32
N GLY A 67 -24.37 -22.70 -15.38
CA GLY A 67 -23.02 -23.28 -15.38
C GLY A 67 -21.94 -22.43 -16.08
N VAL A 68 -22.27 -21.32 -16.76
CA VAL A 68 -21.29 -20.45 -17.41
C VAL A 68 -21.19 -19.09 -16.67
N THR A 69 -19.96 -18.69 -16.34
CA THR A 69 -19.66 -17.37 -15.75
C THR A 69 -19.09 -16.47 -16.83
N LYS A 70 -19.88 -15.51 -17.27
CA LYS A 70 -19.46 -14.51 -18.27
C LYS A 70 -18.86 -13.29 -17.60
N VAL A 71 -17.63 -12.94 -17.97
CA VAL A 71 -16.83 -11.86 -17.40
C VAL A 71 -16.55 -10.81 -18.45
N GLY A 72 -17.10 -9.62 -18.29
CA GLY A 72 -16.79 -8.50 -19.18
C GLY A 72 -15.37 -8.00 -18.91
N LEU A 73 -14.51 -7.97 -19.92
CA LEU A 73 -13.14 -7.47 -19.81
C LEU A 73 -13.02 -6.17 -20.60
N LEU A 74 -12.98 -5.05 -19.87
CA LEU A 74 -13.02 -3.69 -20.43
C LEU A 74 -11.59 -3.14 -20.54
N LEU A 75 -11.03 -3.12 -21.75
CA LEU A 75 -9.65 -2.73 -22.00
C LEU A 75 -9.56 -1.78 -23.21
N PRO A 76 -8.53 -0.91 -23.29
CA PRO A 76 -8.25 -0.11 -24.48
C PRO A 76 -7.63 -1.00 -25.57
N LEU A 77 -8.46 -1.57 -26.42
CA LEU A 77 -8.02 -2.51 -27.47
C LEU A 77 -7.75 -1.82 -28.82
N SER A 78 -7.96 -0.49 -28.87
CA SER A 78 -7.62 0.39 -29.98
C SER A 78 -6.96 1.68 -29.48
N GLY A 79 -6.60 2.59 -30.38
CA GLY A 79 -6.05 3.89 -30.03
C GLY A 79 -4.62 3.85 -29.48
N ARG A 80 -4.23 4.91 -28.76
CA ARG A 80 -2.84 5.11 -28.29
C ARG A 80 -2.43 4.11 -27.20
N ASN A 81 -3.40 3.56 -26.48
CA ASN A 81 -3.15 2.64 -25.35
C ASN A 81 -3.35 1.17 -25.75
N GLN A 82 -3.49 0.87 -27.06
CA GLN A 82 -3.77 -0.48 -27.55
C GLN A 82 -2.72 -1.50 -27.09
N ALA A 83 -1.45 -1.15 -27.12
CA ALA A 83 -0.37 -2.06 -26.70
C ALA A 83 -0.50 -2.47 -25.23
N LEU A 84 -0.88 -1.52 -24.36
CA LEU A 84 -1.14 -1.80 -22.95
C LEU A 84 -2.40 -2.68 -22.79
N GLY A 85 -3.49 -2.34 -23.49
CA GLY A 85 -4.72 -3.12 -23.49
C GLY A 85 -4.50 -4.56 -23.94
N GLN A 86 -3.70 -4.76 -24.99
CA GLN A 86 -3.35 -6.10 -25.48
C GLN A 86 -2.54 -6.89 -24.44
N ALA A 87 -1.53 -6.28 -23.82
CA ALA A 87 -0.74 -6.95 -22.77
C ALA A 87 -1.59 -7.35 -21.57
N MET A 88 -2.58 -6.55 -21.20
CA MET A 88 -3.53 -6.90 -20.13
C MET A 88 -4.51 -7.99 -20.57
N MET A 89 -4.93 -7.99 -21.84
CA MET A 89 -5.72 -9.08 -22.41
C MET A 89 -4.96 -10.41 -22.34
N ASP A 90 -3.71 -10.41 -22.77
CA ASP A 90 -2.85 -11.58 -22.74
C ASP A 90 -2.66 -12.11 -21.32
N ALA A 91 -2.46 -11.20 -20.34
CA ALA A 91 -2.36 -11.57 -18.93
C ALA A 91 -3.67 -12.16 -18.37
N ALA A 92 -4.82 -11.62 -18.76
CA ALA A 92 -6.13 -12.15 -18.39
C ALA A 92 -6.38 -13.55 -18.98
N GLN A 93 -5.96 -13.77 -20.24
CA GLN A 93 -6.04 -15.07 -20.89
C GLN A 93 -5.09 -16.09 -20.24
N LEU A 94 -3.87 -15.65 -19.87
CA LEU A 94 -2.91 -16.47 -19.15
C LEU A 94 -3.50 -16.97 -17.81
N ALA A 95 -4.12 -16.06 -17.05
CA ALA A 95 -4.80 -16.42 -15.80
C ALA A 95 -5.94 -17.43 -16.03
N LEU A 96 -6.76 -17.21 -17.08
CA LEU A 96 -7.84 -18.13 -17.42
C LEU A 96 -7.30 -19.53 -17.75
N PHE A 97 -6.17 -19.59 -18.47
CA PHE A 97 -5.51 -20.85 -18.79
C PHE A 97 -4.97 -21.55 -17.53
N ASP A 98 -4.36 -20.81 -16.62
CA ASP A 98 -3.81 -21.37 -15.37
C ASP A 98 -4.90 -21.82 -14.40
N VAL A 99 -6.02 -21.12 -14.36
CA VAL A 99 -7.20 -21.45 -13.53
C VAL A 99 -7.85 -22.77 -13.98
N GLN A 100 -7.80 -23.10 -15.27
CA GLN A 100 -8.39 -24.33 -15.85
C GLN A 100 -9.90 -24.51 -15.54
N ASP A 101 -10.66 -23.44 -15.40
CA ASP A 101 -12.11 -23.50 -15.25
C ASP A 101 -12.80 -23.20 -16.60
N PRO A 102 -13.26 -24.26 -17.34
CA PRO A 102 -13.85 -24.08 -18.67
C PRO A 102 -15.19 -23.35 -18.65
N THR A 103 -15.74 -23.10 -17.48
CA THR A 103 -17.01 -22.41 -17.33
C THR A 103 -16.86 -20.90 -17.15
N ILE A 104 -15.63 -20.37 -17.10
CA ILE A 104 -15.35 -18.93 -17.11
C ILE A 104 -15.11 -18.48 -18.55
N VAL A 105 -15.88 -17.51 -19.02
CA VAL A 105 -15.78 -16.96 -20.38
C VAL A 105 -15.49 -15.48 -20.30
N LEU A 106 -14.36 -15.04 -20.86
CA LEU A 106 -14.02 -13.62 -20.99
C LEU A 106 -14.74 -13.02 -22.20
N LEU A 107 -15.32 -11.85 -22.00
CA LEU A 107 -15.99 -11.03 -23.02
C LEU A 107 -15.20 -9.73 -23.20
N PRO A 108 -14.17 -9.70 -24.04
CA PRO A 108 -13.38 -8.49 -24.27
C PRO A 108 -14.22 -7.38 -24.92
N ARG A 109 -14.02 -6.14 -24.44
CA ARG A 109 -14.69 -4.95 -24.99
C ARG A 109 -13.71 -3.78 -25.01
N ASP A 110 -13.71 -3.08 -26.13
CA ASP A 110 -12.80 -1.96 -26.36
C ASP A 110 -13.33 -0.67 -25.70
N THR A 111 -12.57 -0.12 -24.76
CA THR A 111 -12.92 1.12 -24.06
C THR A 111 -12.53 2.40 -24.80
N GLU A 112 -11.65 2.31 -25.81
CA GLU A 112 -11.24 3.43 -26.67
C GLU A 112 -11.91 3.37 -28.08
N GLY A 113 -12.77 2.36 -28.29
CA GLY A 113 -13.59 2.27 -29.49
C GLY A 113 -14.68 3.36 -29.60
N PRO A 114 -15.43 3.41 -30.70
CA PRO A 114 -16.40 4.50 -30.98
C PRO A 114 -17.47 4.69 -29.91
N LYS A 115 -17.82 3.63 -29.16
CA LYS A 115 -18.81 3.68 -28.07
C LYS A 115 -18.22 4.11 -26.72
N GLY A 116 -16.90 4.17 -26.61
CA GLY A 116 -16.19 4.46 -25.37
C GLY A 116 -16.45 3.42 -24.26
N ALA A 117 -15.95 3.71 -23.05
CA ALA A 117 -16.03 2.79 -21.93
C ALA A 117 -17.47 2.50 -21.43
N ALA A 118 -18.37 3.47 -21.53
CA ALA A 118 -19.78 3.26 -21.19
C ALA A 118 -20.45 2.27 -22.16
N GLY A 119 -20.23 2.43 -23.48
CA GLY A 119 -20.75 1.51 -24.48
C GLY A 119 -20.12 0.12 -24.39
N ALA A 120 -18.83 0.05 -24.08
CA ALA A 120 -18.13 -1.21 -23.83
C ALA A 120 -18.74 -1.97 -22.64
N ALA A 121 -19.05 -1.26 -21.54
CA ALA A 121 -19.73 -1.84 -20.38
C ALA A 121 -21.15 -2.31 -20.75
N GLN A 122 -21.91 -1.50 -21.51
CA GLN A 122 -23.25 -1.89 -21.94
C GLN A 122 -23.22 -3.14 -22.82
N ASP A 123 -22.33 -3.20 -23.82
CA ASP A 123 -22.19 -4.35 -24.71
C ASP A 123 -21.80 -5.64 -23.94
N ALA A 124 -20.97 -5.52 -22.88
CA ALA A 124 -20.63 -6.64 -22.01
C ALA A 124 -21.86 -7.13 -21.22
N VAL A 125 -22.62 -6.19 -20.65
CA VAL A 125 -23.85 -6.48 -19.90
C VAL A 125 -24.89 -7.14 -20.80
N ASP A 126 -25.13 -6.63 -22.01
CA ASP A 126 -26.07 -7.18 -22.96
C ASP A 126 -25.67 -8.59 -23.42
N SER A 127 -24.36 -8.89 -23.40
CA SER A 127 -23.82 -10.24 -23.65
C SER A 127 -23.91 -11.18 -22.45
N GLY A 128 -24.46 -10.70 -21.31
CA GLY A 128 -24.70 -11.49 -20.10
C GLY A 128 -23.56 -11.48 -19.09
N ALA A 129 -22.64 -10.49 -19.14
CA ALA A 129 -21.58 -10.38 -18.12
C ALA A 129 -22.15 -10.28 -16.71
N GLN A 130 -21.56 -11.02 -15.77
CA GLN A 130 -21.94 -11.09 -14.36
C GLN A 130 -21.03 -10.24 -13.47
N ILE A 131 -19.84 -9.94 -13.95
CA ILE A 131 -18.85 -9.05 -13.37
C ILE A 131 -18.10 -8.35 -14.49
N LEU A 132 -17.66 -7.10 -14.26
CA LEU A 132 -16.83 -6.35 -15.19
C LEU A 132 -15.43 -6.19 -14.60
N LEU A 133 -14.40 -6.55 -15.35
CA LEU A 133 -12.98 -6.37 -15.03
C LEU A 133 -12.41 -5.24 -15.90
N GLY A 134 -11.69 -4.31 -15.29
CA GLY A 134 -11.37 -3.04 -15.93
C GLY A 134 -12.46 -1.99 -15.72
N PRO A 135 -12.35 -0.80 -16.34
CA PRO A 135 -11.24 -0.31 -17.18
C PRO A 135 -9.96 0.03 -16.41
N ILE A 136 -8.93 0.47 -17.18
CA ILE A 136 -7.63 0.87 -16.60
C ILE A 136 -7.70 2.29 -16.04
N PHE A 137 -8.25 3.23 -16.82
CA PHE A 137 -8.18 4.65 -16.51
C PHE A 137 -9.39 5.12 -15.71
N ALA A 138 -9.17 6.05 -14.79
CA ALA A 138 -10.19 6.60 -13.90
C ALA A 138 -11.40 7.18 -14.66
N ASP A 139 -11.18 7.93 -15.75
CA ASP A 139 -12.26 8.50 -16.56
C ASP A 139 -13.10 7.43 -17.25
N ALA A 140 -12.45 6.35 -17.72
CA ALA A 140 -13.15 5.21 -18.28
C ALA A 140 -13.99 4.47 -17.21
N ILE A 141 -13.50 4.38 -15.97
CA ILE A 141 -14.26 3.83 -14.83
C ILE A 141 -15.45 4.74 -14.50
N ARG A 142 -15.26 6.06 -14.46
CA ARG A 142 -16.37 7.02 -14.25
C ARG A 142 -17.46 6.88 -15.33
N ALA A 143 -17.08 6.55 -16.57
CA ALA A 143 -18.04 6.34 -17.65
C ALA A 143 -18.73 4.95 -17.58
N ALA A 144 -18.02 3.88 -17.24
CA ALA A 144 -18.55 2.52 -17.16
C ALA A 144 -19.34 2.25 -15.86
N GLY A 145 -18.96 2.90 -14.74
CA GLY A 145 -19.54 2.69 -13.41
C GLY A 145 -21.06 2.87 -13.34
N PRO A 146 -21.66 3.93 -13.90
CA PRO A 146 -23.11 4.10 -13.95
C PRO A 146 -23.83 2.94 -14.64
N VAL A 147 -23.27 2.38 -15.72
CA VAL A 147 -23.81 1.21 -16.41
C VAL A 147 -23.77 -0.01 -15.47
N ALA A 148 -22.61 -0.31 -14.88
CA ALA A 148 -22.47 -1.40 -13.93
C ALA A 148 -23.46 -1.29 -12.77
N LYS A 149 -23.63 -0.09 -12.20
CA LYS A 149 -24.58 0.21 -11.13
C LYS A 149 -26.02 0.01 -11.55
N GLN A 150 -26.41 0.48 -12.73
CA GLN A 150 -27.78 0.33 -13.26
C GLN A 150 -28.18 -1.15 -13.34
N TYR A 151 -27.26 -2.02 -13.77
CA TYR A 151 -27.50 -3.46 -13.92
C TYR A 151 -27.07 -4.26 -12.68
N ARG A 152 -26.59 -3.59 -11.65
CA ARG A 152 -26.16 -4.23 -10.38
C ARG A 152 -25.09 -5.30 -10.58
N ILE A 153 -24.14 -5.00 -11.42
CA ILE A 153 -22.98 -5.84 -11.70
C ILE A 153 -21.79 -5.17 -11.05
N PRO A 154 -20.96 -5.90 -10.25
CA PRO A 154 -19.74 -5.33 -9.73
C PRO A 154 -18.76 -5.03 -10.85
N LEU A 155 -18.06 -3.90 -10.73
CA LEU A 155 -17.00 -3.47 -11.62
C LEU A 155 -15.69 -3.44 -10.83
N VAL A 156 -14.68 -4.21 -11.25
CA VAL A 156 -13.33 -4.25 -10.66
C VAL A 156 -12.38 -3.49 -11.59
N GLY A 157 -12.21 -2.20 -11.34
CA GLY A 157 -11.35 -1.31 -12.14
C GLY A 157 -9.87 -1.46 -11.78
N PHE A 158 -9.00 -1.16 -12.74
CA PHE A 158 -7.54 -1.31 -12.61
C PHE A 158 -6.82 0.01 -12.28
N SER A 159 -7.59 1.08 -12.07
CA SER A 159 -7.05 2.40 -11.75
C SER A 159 -6.33 2.45 -10.41
N THR A 160 -5.43 3.40 -10.26
CA THR A 160 -4.80 3.80 -9.00
C THR A 160 -5.56 4.91 -8.28
N ASP A 161 -6.57 5.50 -8.92
CA ASP A 161 -7.41 6.58 -8.37
C ASP A 161 -8.55 6.00 -7.53
N ARG A 162 -8.41 6.09 -6.20
CA ARG A 162 -9.43 5.62 -5.24
C ARG A 162 -10.75 6.39 -5.31
N THR A 163 -10.77 7.61 -5.87
CA THR A 163 -11.97 8.46 -5.89
C THR A 163 -13.08 7.91 -6.79
N VAL A 164 -12.76 6.94 -7.64
CA VAL A 164 -13.74 6.29 -8.52
C VAL A 164 -14.32 5.01 -7.92
N ALA A 165 -13.91 4.63 -6.71
CA ALA A 165 -14.44 3.47 -5.99
C ALA A 165 -15.79 3.77 -5.34
N GLY A 166 -16.52 2.70 -4.97
CA GLY A 166 -17.79 2.77 -4.26
C GLY A 166 -19.01 2.49 -5.13
N GLY A 167 -20.14 2.22 -4.51
CA GLY A 167 -21.40 1.95 -5.20
C GLY A 167 -21.38 0.73 -6.13
N GLY A 168 -20.59 -0.30 -5.81
CA GLY A 168 -20.39 -1.50 -6.63
C GLY A 168 -19.18 -1.42 -7.58
N VAL A 169 -18.41 -0.32 -7.51
CA VAL A 169 -17.11 -0.18 -8.19
C VAL A 169 -16.01 -0.47 -7.19
N TYR A 170 -15.13 -1.39 -7.52
CA TYR A 170 -13.97 -1.82 -6.77
C TYR A 170 -12.70 -1.42 -7.53
N ILE A 171 -11.65 -0.98 -6.82
CA ILE A 171 -10.38 -0.57 -7.41
C ILE A 171 -9.29 -1.55 -6.98
N LEU A 172 -8.74 -2.29 -7.95
CA LEU A 172 -7.72 -3.31 -7.75
C LEU A 172 -6.29 -2.78 -7.93
N GLY A 173 -6.13 -1.59 -8.50
CA GLY A 173 -4.82 -0.97 -8.75
C GLY A 173 -4.03 -0.66 -7.48
N PHE A 174 -2.72 -0.45 -7.65
CA PHE A 174 -1.82 -0.07 -6.57
C PHE A 174 -1.98 1.42 -6.25
N THR A 175 -2.63 1.72 -5.14
CA THR A 175 -2.87 3.13 -4.77
C THR A 175 -1.61 3.77 -4.18
N PRO A 176 -1.30 5.04 -4.52
CA PRO A 176 -0.18 5.77 -3.94
C PRO A 176 -0.23 5.84 -2.42
N GLN A 177 -1.44 5.93 -1.84
CA GLN A 177 -1.65 6.02 -0.40
C GLN A 177 -1.05 4.83 0.35
N GLN A 178 -1.29 3.61 -0.11
CA GLN A 178 -0.77 2.41 0.55
C GLN A 178 0.74 2.28 0.42
N GLN A 179 1.28 2.65 -0.74
CA GLN A 179 2.72 2.64 -0.98
C GLN A 179 3.44 3.64 -0.07
N VAL A 180 2.92 4.87 0.01
CA VAL A 180 3.48 5.91 0.88
C VAL A 180 3.31 5.53 2.36
N GLU A 181 2.14 5.06 2.77
CA GLU A 181 1.91 4.59 4.13
C GLU A 181 2.92 3.51 4.53
N ARG A 182 3.11 2.51 3.66
CA ARG A 182 4.02 1.38 3.89
C ARG A 182 5.47 1.83 4.04
N ILE A 183 5.96 2.67 3.12
CA ILE A 183 7.36 3.09 3.13
C ILE A 183 7.66 4.10 4.25
N VAL A 184 6.72 4.99 4.55
CA VAL A 184 6.86 5.95 5.65
C VAL A 184 6.85 5.24 6.99
N LYS A 185 5.93 4.29 7.20
CA LYS A 185 5.93 3.46 8.41
C LYS A 185 7.27 2.76 8.60
N TYR A 186 7.76 2.09 7.57
CA TYR A 186 9.06 1.42 7.62
C TYR A 186 10.20 2.40 7.93
N SER A 187 10.24 3.55 7.26
CA SER A 187 11.25 4.60 7.51
C SER A 187 11.28 5.02 8.98
N ILE A 188 10.11 5.29 9.57
CA ILE A 188 9.98 5.71 10.96
C ILE A 188 10.38 4.59 11.92
N ASP A 189 10.01 3.33 11.63
CA ASP A 189 10.40 2.16 12.42
C ASP A 189 11.93 1.93 12.40
N GLN A 190 12.61 2.31 11.30
CA GLN A 190 14.08 2.32 11.19
C GLN A 190 14.75 3.53 11.84
N GLY A 191 13.98 4.46 12.43
CA GLY A 191 14.50 5.65 13.10
C GLY A 191 14.56 6.91 12.24
N TYR A 192 14.26 6.84 10.95
CA TYR A 192 14.24 7.99 10.04
C TYR A 192 12.91 8.74 10.17
N LYS A 193 12.81 9.64 11.15
CA LYS A 193 11.55 10.29 11.55
C LYS A 193 11.32 11.68 10.97
N ARG A 194 12.39 12.38 10.56
CA ARG A 194 12.32 13.70 9.95
C ARG A 194 12.26 13.51 8.43
N LEU A 195 11.11 13.80 7.84
CA LEU A 195 10.79 13.48 6.45
C LEU A 195 10.82 14.73 5.58
N ALA A 196 11.40 14.63 4.41
CA ALA A 196 11.22 15.57 3.31
C ALA A 196 10.62 14.84 2.09
N ALA A 197 10.08 15.61 1.13
CA ALA A 197 9.55 15.02 -0.09
C ALA A 197 9.80 15.92 -1.30
N LEU A 198 10.05 15.26 -2.45
CA LEU A 198 9.98 15.79 -3.80
C LEU A 198 8.74 15.22 -4.48
N VAL A 199 7.78 16.07 -4.82
CA VAL A 199 6.49 15.64 -5.36
C VAL A 199 6.17 16.37 -6.68
N PRO A 200 5.62 15.70 -7.70
CA PRO A 200 5.26 16.38 -8.94
C PRO A 200 4.05 17.30 -8.74
N GLU A 201 4.00 18.39 -9.51
CA GLU A 201 2.84 19.31 -9.58
C GLU A 201 1.70 18.68 -10.41
N SER A 202 1.12 17.59 -9.87
CA SER A 202 0.07 16.81 -10.54
C SER A 202 -0.92 16.23 -9.52
N ALA A 203 -2.01 15.63 -10.01
CA ALA A 203 -2.96 14.90 -9.16
C ALA A 203 -2.28 13.77 -8.36
N TYR A 204 -1.29 13.11 -8.96
CA TYR A 204 -0.48 12.09 -8.27
C TYR A 204 0.32 12.69 -7.11
N GLY A 205 1.00 13.81 -7.34
CA GLY A 205 1.76 14.50 -6.28
C GLY A 205 0.86 15.00 -5.13
N THR A 206 -0.36 15.43 -5.44
CA THR A 206 -1.35 15.78 -4.41
C THR A 206 -1.70 14.56 -3.56
N MET A 207 -2.01 13.42 -4.18
CA MET A 207 -2.31 12.16 -3.46
C MET A 207 -1.14 11.70 -2.59
N VAL A 208 0.11 11.76 -3.11
CA VAL A 208 1.32 11.41 -2.35
C VAL A 208 1.52 12.35 -1.16
N THR A 209 1.29 13.66 -1.36
CA THR A 209 1.41 14.67 -0.29
C THR A 209 0.43 14.40 0.85
N GLU A 210 -0.82 14.11 0.53
CA GLU A 210 -1.84 13.76 1.53
C GLU A 210 -1.48 12.46 2.26
N ALA A 211 -1.06 11.43 1.51
CA ALA A 211 -0.65 10.16 2.08
C ALA A 211 0.56 10.32 3.02
N LEU A 212 1.56 11.12 2.63
CA LEU A 212 2.72 11.42 3.46
C LEU A 212 2.33 12.11 4.76
N ARG A 213 1.44 13.12 4.70
CA ARG A 213 0.96 13.83 5.91
C ARG A 213 0.22 12.89 6.85
N ASN A 214 -0.66 12.07 6.31
CA ASN A 214 -1.43 11.10 7.09
C ASN A 214 -0.51 10.05 7.74
N ALA A 215 0.41 9.46 6.99
CA ALA A 215 1.34 8.46 7.49
C ALA A 215 2.32 9.06 8.52
N ALA A 216 2.87 10.24 8.28
CA ALA A 216 3.75 10.91 9.23
C ALA A 216 3.02 11.18 10.56
N SER A 217 1.79 11.69 10.50
CA SER A 217 0.96 11.94 11.70
C SER A 217 0.63 10.63 12.43
N GLN A 218 0.27 9.58 11.71
CA GLN A 218 -0.13 8.29 12.28
C GLN A 218 1.03 7.56 12.97
N TYR A 219 2.23 7.62 12.41
CA TYR A 219 3.39 6.85 12.87
C TYR A 219 4.43 7.68 13.63
N GLY A 220 4.15 8.96 13.90
CA GLY A 220 5.01 9.83 14.72
C GLY A 220 6.23 10.38 13.97
N GLY A 221 6.12 10.60 12.67
CA GLY A 221 7.09 11.31 11.85
C GLY A 221 6.83 12.82 11.83
N THR A 222 7.85 13.58 11.45
CA THR A 222 7.78 15.04 11.26
C THR A 222 8.12 15.39 9.82
N ILE A 223 7.25 16.14 9.16
CA ILE A 223 7.51 16.64 7.80
C ILE A 223 8.28 17.95 7.90
N VAL A 224 9.51 17.98 7.41
CA VAL A 224 10.40 19.13 7.38
C VAL A 224 10.16 19.98 6.15
N ALA A 225 9.98 19.34 4.99
CA ALA A 225 9.77 20.02 3.71
C ALA A 225 8.99 19.16 2.73
N ILE A 226 8.18 19.82 1.91
CA ILE A 226 7.61 19.23 0.69
C ILE A 226 7.90 20.21 -0.43
N GLU A 227 8.72 19.78 -1.39
CA GLU A 227 9.14 20.61 -2.52
C GLU A 227 8.45 20.09 -3.79
N PRO A 228 7.50 20.86 -4.34
CA PRO A 228 6.86 20.51 -5.60
C PRO A 228 7.81 20.79 -6.78
N PHE A 229 7.66 20.01 -7.86
CA PHE A 229 8.37 20.19 -9.11
C PHE A 229 7.46 19.94 -10.32
N GLN A 230 7.74 20.62 -11.43
CA GLN A 230 7.12 20.31 -12.72
C GLN A 230 7.82 19.08 -13.34
N GLU A 231 7.04 18.23 -14.03
CA GLU A 231 7.53 16.97 -14.59
C GLU A 231 8.35 17.19 -15.90
N THR A 232 9.31 18.12 -15.85
CA THR A 232 10.29 18.37 -16.91
C THR A 232 11.69 18.36 -16.33
N GLU A 233 12.69 17.98 -17.13
CA GLU A 233 14.08 17.87 -16.66
C GLU A 233 14.64 19.20 -16.17
N GLU A 234 14.28 20.32 -16.84
CA GLU A 234 14.75 21.67 -16.52
C GLU A 234 14.22 22.16 -15.16
N ALA A 235 13.09 21.64 -14.71
CA ALA A 235 12.44 22.05 -13.47
C ALA A 235 12.92 21.28 -12.22
N LEU A 236 13.81 20.30 -12.36
CA LEU A 236 14.25 19.45 -11.24
C LEU A 236 15.26 20.14 -10.32
N ALA A 237 16.16 20.96 -10.84
CA ALA A 237 17.25 21.53 -10.05
C ALA A 237 16.79 22.47 -8.91
N PRO A 238 15.86 23.43 -9.13
CA PRO A 238 15.47 24.37 -8.08
C PRO A 238 14.91 23.72 -6.80
N PRO A 239 13.97 22.73 -6.84
CA PRO A 239 13.49 22.06 -5.63
C PRO A 239 14.59 21.25 -4.92
N VAL A 240 15.50 20.60 -5.67
CA VAL A 240 16.66 19.92 -5.07
C VAL A 240 17.57 20.90 -4.35
N GLN A 241 17.85 22.06 -4.93
CA GLN A 241 18.67 23.13 -4.29
C GLN A 241 18.00 23.64 -2.99
N ARG A 242 16.67 23.82 -3.00
CA ARG A 242 15.95 24.24 -1.77
C ARG A 242 16.06 23.20 -0.66
N LEU A 243 16.01 21.92 -0.99
CA LEU A 243 16.25 20.84 -0.02
C LEU A 243 17.70 20.82 0.48
N ALA A 244 18.65 20.96 -0.45
CA ALA A 244 20.08 20.99 -0.13
C ALA A 244 20.46 22.15 0.84
N ALA A 245 19.75 23.27 0.75
CA ALA A 245 19.94 24.40 1.65
C ALA A 245 19.41 24.15 3.08
N ARG A 246 18.64 23.08 3.33
CA ARG A 246 18.08 22.74 4.63
C ARG A 246 19.06 22.00 5.52
N LYS A 247 20.17 22.67 5.85
CA LYS A 247 21.22 22.16 6.73
C LYS A 247 21.29 23.00 7.99
N VAL A 248 21.64 22.38 9.11
CA VAL A 248 21.97 23.05 10.38
C VAL A 248 23.40 22.76 10.75
N GLN A 249 24.08 23.77 11.28
CA GLN A 249 25.42 23.59 11.83
C GLN A 249 25.30 22.86 13.17
N VAL A 250 26.04 21.78 13.31
CA VAL A 250 26.14 20.99 14.53
C VAL A 250 27.56 21.07 15.10
N PRO A 251 27.73 20.89 16.44
CA PRO A 251 29.06 20.81 17.02
C PRO A 251 29.86 19.67 16.39
N SER A 252 31.13 19.94 16.04
CA SER A 252 32.03 18.87 15.59
C SER A 252 32.26 17.87 16.72
N THR A 253 32.10 16.60 16.43
CA THR A 253 32.45 15.49 17.35
C THR A 253 33.87 14.97 17.13
N GLU A 254 34.61 15.57 16.18
CA GLU A 254 36.00 15.20 15.95
C GLU A 254 36.89 15.54 17.16
N PRO A 255 37.77 14.62 17.58
CA PRO A 255 38.72 14.90 18.63
C PRO A 255 39.62 16.09 18.23
N VAL A 256 39.71 17.10 19.09
CA VAL A 256 40.69 18.18 18.92
C VAL A 256 42.10 17.60 18.95
N PRO A 257 42.89 17.72 17.88
CA PRO A 257 44.26 17.19 17.88
C PRO A 257 45.10 17.90 18.97
N PRO A 258 46.08 17.22 19.58
CA PRO A 258 46.95 17.84 20.57
C PRO A 258 47.69 19.05 19.96
N PRO A 259 47.90 20.14 20.73
CA PRO A 259 48.53 21.33 20.24
C PRO A 259 49.97 21.03 19.79
N VAL A 260 50.32 21.44 18.57
CA VAL A 260 51.66 21.33 18.01
C VAL A 260 52.43 22.65 18.28
N PRO A 261 53.57 22.65 18.94
CA PRO A 261 54.33 23.87 19.21
C PRO A 261 54.66 24.62 17.90
N GLY A 262 54.27 25.88 17.83
CA GLY A 262 54.52 26.74 16.67
C GLY A 262 53.47 26.66 15.52
N ALA A 263 52.48 25.75 15.62
CA ALA A 263 51.35 25.73 14.69
C ALA A 263 50.22 26.68 15.14
N PRO A 264 49.43 27.27 14.22
CA PRO A 264 48.25 28.02 14.59
C PRO A 264 47.24 27.14 15.34
N PRO A 265 46.39 27.71 16.21
CA PRO A 265 45.35 26.95 16.92
C PRO A 265 44.46 26.19 15.95
N TYR A 266 44.18 24.91 16.28
CA TYR A 266 43.22 24.11 15.54
C TYR A 266 41.81 24.75 15.62
N VAL A 267 41.22 25.08 14.50
CA VAL A 267 39.87 25.54 14.41
C VAL A 267 39.02 24.41 13.80
N PRO A 268 38.11 23.81 14.61
CA PRO A 268 37.22 22.77 14.06
C PRO A 268 36.45 23.28 12.85
N GLN A 269 36.40 22.52 11.79
CA GLN A 269 35.57 22.82 10.65
C GLN A 269 34.08 22.69 11.03
N PRO A 270 33.20 23.60 10.56
CA PRO A 270 31.79 23.47 10.81
C PRO A 270 31.24 22.20 10.19
N VAL A 271 30.54 21.39 10.99
CA VAL A 271 29.83 20.19 10.53
C VAL A 271 28.38 20.60 10.25
N PHE A 272 27.83 20.18 9.13
CA PHE A 272 26.45 20.42 8.77
C PHE A 272 25.68 19.12 8.63
N GLU A 273 24.50 19.05 9.22
CA GLU A 273 23.57 17.94 9.09
C GLU A 273 22.27 18.41 8.42
N TYR A 274 21.62 17.52 7.70
CA TYR A 274 20.29 17.81 7.14
C TYR A 274 19.25 17.88 8.25
N GLN A 275 18.24 18.74 8.03
CA GLN A 275 17.08 18.83 8.93
C GLN A 275 16.16 17.61 8.78
N PHE A 276 16.37 16.75 7.77
CA PHE A 276 15.57 15.56 7.48
C PHE A 276 16.48 14.32 7.36
N ASP A 277 15.92 13.18 7.77
CA ASP A 277 16.60 11.87 7.77
C ASP A 277 16.30 11.07 6.51
N ALA A 278 15.10 11.30 5.93
CA ALA A 278 14.65 10.61 4.74
C ALA A 278 13.96 11.55 3.75
N LEU A 279 14.13 11.25 2.46
CA LEU A 279 13.57 12.00 1.34
C LEU A 279 12.68 11.08 0.50
N LEU A 280 11.37 11.33 0.52
CA LEU A 280 10.41 10.67 -0.37
C LEU A 280 10.45 11.33 -1.75
N ILE A 281 10.71 10.54 -2.79
CA ILE A 281 10.80 10.99 -4.18
C ILE A 281 9.68 10.35 -4.97
N ALA A 282 8.67 11.14 -5.31
CA ALA A 282 7.43 10.68 -5.93
C ALA A 282 7.48 10.79 -7.46
N THR A 283 8.53 10.27 -8.08
CA THR A 283 8.66 10.16 -9.54
C THR A 283 9.35 8.85 -9.91
N GLY A 284 9.30 8.48 -11.20
CA GLY A 284 9.87 7.25 -11.71
C GLY A 284 10.36 7.40 -13.16
N GLY A 285 10.77 6.29 -13.77
CA GLY A 285 11.19 6.23 -15.17
C GLY A 285 12.38 7.14 -15.49
N GLY A 286 12.34 7.78 -16.66
CA GLY A 286 13.42 8.67 -17.14
C GLY A 286 13.66 9.86 -16.22
N LEU A 287 12.58 10.46 -15.69
CA LEU A 287 12.68 11.64 -14.83
C LEU A 287 13.40 11.33 -13.50
N LEU A 288 13.16 10.14 -12.93
CA LEU A 288 13.91 9.68 -11.75
C LEU A 288 15.39 9.50 -12.05
N LYS A 289 15.74 8.94 -13.22
CA LYS A 289 17.13 8.73 -13.63
C LYS A 289 17.87 10.04 -13.86
N THR A 290 17.17 11.11 -14.29
CA THR A 290 17.73 12.45 -14.37
C THR A 290 17.88 13.08 -12.99
N LEU A 291 16.89 12.92 -12.10
CA LEU A 291 16.88 13.49 -10.76
C LEU A 291 17.91 12.84 -9.83
N ALA A 292 18.04 11.51 -9.87
CA ALA A 292 18.84 10.76 -8.90
C ALA A 292 20.32 11.24 -8.81
N PRO A 293 21.06 11.44 -9.89
CA PRO A 293 22.43 11.95 -9.82
C PRO A 293 22.52 13.43 -9.38
N MET A 294 21.43 14.20 -9.50
CA MET A 294 21.42 15.59 -9.02
C MET A 294 21.45 15.67 -7.49
N LEU A 295 20.92 14.67 -6.79
CA LEU A 295 20.89 14.66 -5.31
C LEU A 295 22.32 14.73 -4.74
N PRO A 296 23.24 13.78 -5.01
CA PRO A 296 24.62 13.89 -4.52
C PRO A 296 25.39 15.07 -5.14
N TYR A 297 25.05 15.51 -6.37
CA TYR A 297 25.63 16.72 -6.94
C TYR A 297 25.36 17.97 -6.09
N TYR A 298 24.21 18.05 -5.42
CA TYR A 298 23.86 19.10 -4.44
C TYR A 298 24.11 18.65 -2.99
N ASP A 299 25.03 17.71 -2.75
CA ASP A 299 25.43 17.15 -1.47
C ASP A 299 24.36 16.31 -0.73
N ILE A 300 23.18 16.05 -1.29
CA ILE A 300 22.19 15.16 -0.69
C ILE A 300 22.59 13.71 -0.95
N GLU A 301 23.43 13.17 -0.08
CA GLU A 301 24.06 11.86 -0.26
C GLU A 301 23.23 10.73 0.39
N PRO A 302 23.17 9.52 -0.23
CA PRO A 302 22.34 8.40 0.25
C PRO A 302 22.84 7.77 1.57
N ASP A 303 24.08 8.03 1.98
CA ASP A 303 24.62 7.65 3.30
C ASP A 303 24.13 8.58 4.42
N LYS A 304 23.82 9.83 4.13
CA LYS A 304 23.35 10.85 5.08
C LYS A 304 21.83 10.98 5.12
N VAL A 305 21.18 10.79 3.98
CA VAL A 305 19.71 10.92 3.81
C VAL A 305 19.18 9.68 3.12
N LYS A 306 18.24 8.98 3.76
CA LYS A 306 17.64 7.78 3.19
C LYS A 306 16.62 8.12 2.11
N PHE A 307 16.83 7.64 0.88
CA PHE A 307 15.89 7.87 -0.22
C PHE A 307 14.78 6.83 -0.18
N LEU A 308 13.55 7.33 -0.33
CA LEU A 308 12.32 6.56 -0.29
C LEU A 308 11.56 6.76 -1.61
N GLY A 309 11.03 5.68 -2.16
CA GLY A 309 10.23 5.70 -3.39
C GLY A 309 8.86 5.06 -3.22
N THR A 310 8.07 5.18 -4.25
CA THR A 310 6.79 4.48 -4.42
C THR A 310 6.96 3.32 -5.41
N GLY A 311 5.88 2.61 -5.75
CA GLY A 311 5.89 1.56 -6.77
C GLY A 311 6.30 2.04 -8.18
N LEU A 312 6.43 3.35 -8.41
CA LEU A 312 7.06 3.88 -9.62
C LEU A 312 8.55 3.49 -9.75
N TRP A 313 9.15 2.99 -8.65
CA TRP A 313 10.51 2.49 -8.60
C TRP A 313 10.61 0.98 -8.85
N ASP A 314 9.51 0.31 -9.16
CA ASP A 314 9.52 -1.11 -9.56
C ASP A 314 10.02 -1.27 -11.01
N ASP A 315 11.26 -0.84 -11.24
CA ASP A 315 12.00 -0.84 -12.50
C ASP A 315 13.38 -1.45 -12.29
N ALA A 316 13.58 -2.67 -12.81
CA ALA A 316 14.83 -3.42 -12.66
C ALA A 316 16.08 -2.66 -13.17
N SER A 317 15.92 -1.64 -14.01
CA SER A 317 17.03 -0.82 -14.52
C SER A 317 17.61 0.13 -13.46
N LEU A 318 16.87 0.44 -12.38
CA LEU A 318 17.31 1.31 -11.29
C LEU A 318 18.49 0.74 -10.49
N LYS A 319 18.76 -0.57 -10.58
CA LYS A 319 20.00 -1.17 -10.03
C LYS A 319 21.28 -0.56 -10.60
N ASN A 320 21.19 0.05 -11.78
CA ASN A 320 22.31 0.69 -12.47
C ASN A 320 22.47 2.18 -12.10
N GLU A 321 21.64 2.71 -11.20
CA GLU A 321 21.68 4.10 -10.72
C GLU A 321 22.43 4.17 -9.37
N PRO A 322 23.73 4.54 -9.35
CA PRO A 322 24.53 4.51 -8.13
C PRO A 322 23.96 5.39 -7.00
N ALA A 323 23.36 6.52 -7.37
CA ALA A 323 22.73 7.43 -6.40
C ALA A 323 21.54 6.83 -5.66
N LEU A 324 20.90 5.78 -6.22
CA LEU A 324 19.79 5.08 -5.59
C LEU A 324 20.21 3.81 -4.84
N ALA A 325 21.51 3.49 -4.81
CA ALA A 325 22.00 2.32 -4.08
C ALA A 325 21.69 2.48 -2.57
N GLY A 326 21.01 1.49 -1.98
CA GLY A 326 20.56 1.53 -0.59
C GLY A 326 19.25 2.27 -0.35
N ALA A 327 18.60 2.81 -1.38
CA ALA A 327 17.28 3.41 -1.31
C ALA A 327 16.18 2.35 -1.16
N PHE A 328 15.02 2.74 -0.63
CA PHE A 328 13.89 1.85 -0.39
C PHE A 328 12.64 2.31 -1.12
N TYR A 329 11.80 1.36 -1.53
CA TYR A 329 10.45 1.66 -2.00
C TYR A 329 9.45 0.59 -1.55
N ALA A 330 8.16 0.94 -1.55
CA ALA A 330 7.09 0.00 -1.28
C ALA A 330 6.48 -0.50 -2.58
N GLY A 331 6.40 -1.83 -2.72
CA GLY A 331 5.84 -2.47 -3.90
C GLY A 331 5.50 -3.94 -3.65
N PRO A 332 4.95 -4.61 -4.66
CA PRO A 332 4.77 -6.06 -4.60
C PRO A 332 6.12 -6.78 -4.56
N PRO A 333 6.17 -8.02 -4.00
CA PRO A 333 7.41 -8.78 -3.94
C PRO A 333 8.08 -8.93 -5.32
N PRO A 334 9.39 -8.64 -5.47
CA PRO A 334 10.06 -8.70 -6.77
C PRO A 334 10.02 -10.10 -7.39
N GLU A 335 10.09 -11.14 -6.57
CA GLU A 335 10.15 -12.56 -7.01
C GLU A 335 8.88 -12.96 -7.75
N THR A 336 7.73 -12.47 -7.31
CA THR A 336 6.43 -12.79 -7.93
C THR A 336 6.29 -12.10 -9.29
N GLY A 337 6.76 -10.85 -9.40
CA GLY A 337 6.81 -10.12 -10.66
C GLY A 337 7.73 -10.80 -11.69
N ILE A 338 8.89 -11.30 -11.27
CA ILE A 338 9.82 -12.05 -12.12
C ILE A 338 9.14 -13.35 -12.60
N THR A 339 8.50 -14.09 -11.70
CA THR A 339 7.80 -15.34 -12.01
C THR A 339 6.70 -15.10 -13.05
N PHE A 340 5.88 -14.07 -12.85
CA PHE A 340 4.85 -13.68 -13.80
C PHE A 340 5.43 -13.28 -15.17
N SER A 341 6.46 -12.42 -15.19
CA SER A 341 7.09 -11.96 -16.42
C SER A 341 7.70 -13.13 -17.23
N ASN A 342 8.33 -14.08 -16.53
CA ASN A 342 8.88 -15.28 -17.16
C ASN A 342 7.78 -16.19 -17.72
N HIS A 343 6.66 -16.33 -17.00
CA HIS A 343 5.51 -17.11 -17.47
C HIS A 343 4.86 -16.47 -18.70
N TYR A 344 4.58 -15.17 -18.62
CA TYR A 344 4.06 -14.40 -19.75
C TYR A 344 4.98 -14.50 -20.97
N GLY A 345 6.30 -14.29 -20.78
CA GLY A 345 7.28 -14.32 -21.86
C GLY A 345 7.37 -15.67 -22.58
N ARG A 346 7.16 -16.79 -21.87
CA ARG A 346 7.12 -18.13 -22.47
C ARG A 346 5.92 -18.35 -23.38
N VAL A 347 4.79 -17.71 -23.08
CA VAL A 347 3.53 -17.91 -23.82
C VAL A 347 3.39 -16.91 -24.97
N TYR A 348 3.66 -15.63 -24.70
CA TYR A 348 3.38 -14.55 -25.66
C TYR A 348 4.66 -13.96 -26.30
N GLY A 349 5.82 -14.27 -25.76
CA GLY A 349 7.07 -13.61 -26.13
C GLY A 349 7.18 -12.20 -25.51
N GLY A 350 8.41 -11.72 -25.36
CA GLY A 350 8.66 -10.38 -24.82
C GLY A 350 8.44 -10.25 -23.31
N THR A 351 8.44 -9.02 -22.83
CA THR A 351 8.30 -8.67 -21.41
C THR A 351 6.93 -8.07 -21.17
N ALA A 352 6.19 -8.62 -20.22
CA ALA A 352 4.91 -8.07 -19.79
C ALA A 352 5.10 -6.70 -19.12
N PRO A 353 4.32 -5.67 -19.47
CA PRO A 353 4.23 -4.48 -18.66
C PRO A 353 3.84 -4.86 -17.22
N ARG A 354 4.51 -4.27 -16.21
CA ARG A 354 4.29 -4.66 -14.80
C ARG A 354 2.82 -4.56 -14.38
N VAL A 355 2.09 -3.56 -14.88
CA VAL A 355 0.67 -3.34 -14.59
C VAL A 355 -0.23 -4.45 -15.13
N SER A 356 0.19 -5.26 -16.10
CA SER A 356 -0.64 -6.31 -16.68
C SER A 356 -0.94 -7.46 -15.72
N SER A 357 -0.11 -7.65 -14.66
CA SER A 357 -0.39 -8.59 -13.57
C SER A 357 -1.72 -8.33 -12.87
N ILE A 358 -2.21 -7.08 -12.85
CA ILE A 358 -3.51 -6.72 -12.26
C ILE A 358 -4.66 -7.43 -13.00
N ALA A 359 -4.56 -7.55 -14.33
CA ALA A 359 -5.57 -8.26 -15.12
C ALA A 359 -5.55 -9.77 -14.86
N TYR A 360 -4.35 -10.34 -14.64
CA TYR A 360 -4.20 -11.72 -14.19
C TYR A 360 -4.87 -11.93 -12.82
N ASP A 361 -4.55 -11.09 -11.82
CA ASP A 361 -5.13 -11.15 -10.48
C ASP A 361 -6.66 -11.00 -10.51
N ALA A 362 -7.20 -10.15 -11.39
CA ALA A 362 -8.64 -9.95 -11.53
C ALA A 362 -9.37 -11.21 -12.04
N VAL A 363 -8.79 -11.95 -12.97
CA VAL A 363 -9.36 -13.23 -13.43
C VAL A 363 -9.20 -14.32 -12.37
N ALA A 364 -8.06 -14.37 -11.68
CA ALA A 364 -7.85 -15.27 -10.55
C ALA A 364 -8.86 -15.01 -9.41
N LEU A 365 -9.16 -13.72 -9.14
CA LEU A 365 -10.21 -13.32 -8.19
C LEU A 365 -11.58 -13.88 -8.59
N VAL A 366 -11.97 -13.80 -9.87
CA VAL A 366 -13.24 -14.37 -10.35
C VAL A 366 -13.32 -15.85 -10.06
N ALA A 367 -12.25 -16.59 -10.34
CA ALA A 367 -12.19 -18.03 -10.08
C ALA A 367 -12.25 -18.36 -8.59
N ALA A 368 -11.53 -17.58 -7.75
CA ALA A 368 -11.57 -17.73 -6.31
C ALA A 368 -12.97 -17.49 -5.73
N LEU A 369 -13.62 -16.40 -6.14
CA LEU A 369 -14.98 -16.05 -5.73
C LEU A 369 -15.98 -17.13 -6.11
N LYS A 370 -15.90 -17.63 -7.34
CA LYS A 370 -16.75 -18.71 -7.83
C LYS A 370 -16.57 -20.01 -7.04
N LYS A 371 -15.34 -20.35 -6.68
CA LYS A 371 -15.02 -21.52 -5.86
C LYS A 371 -15.51 -21.38 -4.42
N MET A 372 -15.37 -20.21 -3.82
CA MET A 372 -15.76 -19.94 -2.43
C MET A 372 -17.28 -19.73 -2.27
N HIS A 373 -17.93 -19.13 -3.27
CA HIS A 373 -19.33 -18.75 -3.26
C HIS A 373 -20.05 -19.22 -4.53
N PRO A 374 -20.25 -20.55 -4.74
CA PRO A 374 -20.76 -21.10 -6.01
C PRO A 374 -22.11 -20.51 -6.45
N ASP A 375 -23.01 -20.25 -5.52
CA ASP A 375 -24.35 -19.76 -5.81
C ASP A 375 -24.40 -18.26 -6.11
N ARG A 376 -23.60 -17.46 -5.42
CA ARG A 376 -23.62 -15.98 -5.48
C ARG A 376 -22.19 -15.39 -5.40
N PRO A 377 -21.33 -15.64 -6.40
CA PRO A 377 -19.89 -15.33 -6.31
C PRO A 377 -19.58 -13.82 -6.26
N PHE A 378 -20.42 -12.98 -6.84
CA PHE A 378 -20.12 -11.57 -7.06
C PHE A 378 -20.94 -10.63 -6.17
N THR A 379 -21.29 -11.08 -4.96
CA THR A 379 -21.92 -10.21 -3.95
C THR A 379 -20.89 -9.25 -3.34
N ALA A 380 -21.37 -8.13 -2.80
CA ALA A 380 -20.49 -7.19 -2.08
C ALA A 380 -19.76 -7.89 -0.92
N SER A 381 -20.45 -8.74 -0.14
CA SER A 381 -19.85 -9.48 0.96
C SER A 381 -18.78 -10.47 0.51
N ALA A 382 -18.96 -11.13 -0.64
CA ALA A 382 -17.94 -12.02 -1.18
C ALA A 382 -16.70 -11.24 -1.66
N LEU A 383 -16.90 -10.11 -2.33
CA LEU A 383 -15.80 -9.25 -2.79
C LEU A 383 -15.04 -8.58 -1.64
N THR A 384 -15.70 -8.25 -0.53
CA THR A 384 -15.09 -7.61 0.64
C THR A 384 -14.76 -8.60 1.76
N ASP A 385 -14.48 -9.87 1.43
CA ASP A 385 -14.05 -10.86 2.43
C ASP A 385 -12.81 -10.36 3.18
N ALA A 386 -12.92 -10.33 4.51
CA ALA A 386 -11.87 -9.81 5.38
C ALA A 386 -10.56 -10.62 5.30
N LYS A 387 -10.64 -11.90 4.92
CA LYS A 387 -9.45 -12.74 4.68
C LYS A 387 -8.70 -12.33 3.43
N GLY A 388 -9.39 -11.71 2.46
CA GLY A 388 -8.82 -11.31 1.18
C GLY A 388 -8.53 -12.48 0.25
N PHE A 389 -7.72 -12.19 -0.74
CA PHE A 389 -7.41 -13.08 -1.86
C PHE A 389 -5.91 -13.12 -2.08
N ALA A 390 -5.40 -14.26 -2.52
CA ALA A 390 -4.01 -14.39 -2.97
C ALA A 390 -3.93 -14.04 -4.46
N GLY A 391 -3.07 -13.09 -4.80
CA GLY A 391 -2.75 -12.74 -6.17
C GLY A 391 -1.27 -12.95 -6.48
N ILE A 392 -0.90 -12.76 -7.73
CA ILE A 392 0.51 -12.79 -8.18
C ILE A 392 1.33 -11.68 -7.50
N ASP A 393 0.69 -10.54 -7.27
CA ASP A 393 1.31 -9.38 -6.63
C ASP A 393 1.18 -9.39 -5.09
N GLY A 394 0.98 -10.57 -4.50
CA GLY A 394 0.75 -10.76 -3.08
C GLY A 394 -0.73 -10.74 -2.70
N VAL A 395 -0.99 -10.81 -1.41
CA VAL A 395 -2.36 -10.81 -0.89
C VAL A 395 -3.02 -9.44 -1.04
N PHE A 396 -4.33 -9.43 -1.32
CA PHE A 396 -5.15 -8.23 -1.34
C PHE A 396 -6.56 -8.50 -0.83
N ARG A 397 -7.23 -7.47 -0.33
CA ARG A 397 -8.67 -7.49 0.00
C ARG A 397 -9.28 -6.14 -0.35
N PHE A 398 -10.57 -6.10 -0.63
CA PHE A 398 -11.27 -4.84 -0.77
C PHE A 398 -11.81 -4.38 0.58
N ASN A 399 -11.60 -3.11 0.89
CA ASN A 399 -12.21 -2.47 2.04
C ASN A 399 -13.69 -2.09 1.74
N ARG A 400 -14.39 -1.52 2.71
CA ARG A 400 -15.80 -1.14 2.57
C ARG A 400 -16.04 -0.06 1.50
N GLU A 401 -15.06 0.77 1.23
CA GLU A 401 -15.11 1.78 0.17
C GLU A 401 -14.86 1.19 -1.23
N GLY A 402 -14.53 -0.09 -1.33
CA GLY A 402 -14.24 -0.76 -2.60
C GLY A 402 -12.79 -0.57 -3.08
N VAL A 403 -11.87 -0.10 -2.23
CA VAL A 403 -10.45 0.04 -2.57
C VAL A 403 -9.68 -1.18 -2.09
N ALA A 404 -8.85 -1.76 -2.97
CA ALA A 404 -8.01 -2.87 -2.56
C ALA A 404 -6.95 -2.42 -1.54
N GLU A 405 -6.86 -3.13 -0.42
CA GLU A 405 -5.72 -3.12 0.49
C GLU A 405 -4.78 -4.24 0.08
N ARG A 406 -3.50 -3.91 -0.16
CA ARG A 406 -2.50 -4.88 -0.64
C ARG A 406 -1.41 -5.12 0.39
N GLY A 407 -0.96 -6.36 0.48
CA GLY A 407 0.27 -6.71 1.19
C GLY A 407 1.48 -6.26 0.36
N LEU A 408 2.12 -5.15 0.76
CA LEU A 408 3.31 -4.62 0.08
C LEU A 408 4.57 -4.97 0.86
N ALA A 409 5.63 -5.36 0.14
CA ALA A 409 6.98 -5.47 0.67
C ALA A 409 7.65 -4.08 0.73
N VAL A 410 8.70 -3.95 1.55
CA VAL A 410 9.68 -2.88 1.38
C VAL A 410 10.90 -3.48 0.67
N ILE A 411 11.27 -2.84 -0.41
CA ILE A 411 12.28 -3.31 -1.34
C ILE A 411 13.46 -2.35 -1.32
N GLN A 412 14.66 -2.88 -1.21
CA GLN A 412 15.90 -2.13 -1.31
C GLN A 412 16.48 -2.25 -2.71
N ILE A 413 16.91 -1.11 -3.26
CA ILE A 413 17.69 -1.06 -4.49
C ILE A 413 19.14 -1.35 -4.14
N THR A 414 19.72 -2.37 -4.76
CA THR A 414 21.12 -2.74 -4.61
C THR A 414 21.81 -2.86 -5.97
N PRO A 415 23.12 -2.78 -6.06
CA PRO A 415 23.83 -3.00 -7.33
C PRO A 415 23.58 -4.41 -7.93
N SER A 416 23.22 -5.39 -7.11
CA SER A 416 22.88 -6.74 -7.55
C SER A 416 21.42 -6.89 -7.99
N GLY A 417 20.56 -5.93 -7.70
CA GLY A 417 19.13 -5.95 -8.04
C GLY A 417 18.23 -5.42 -6.93
N MET A 418 16.97 -5.79 -6.99
CA MET A 418 15.94 -5.42 -6.03
C MET A 418 15.77 -6.53 -4.99
N THR A 419 15.83 -6.21 -3.70
CA THR A 419 15.74 -7.20 -2.60
C THR A 419 14.68 -6.76 -1.60
N ALA A 420 13.75 -7.65 -1.27
CA ALA A 420 12.79 -7.40 -0.19
C ALA A 420 13.51 -7.44 1.16
N VAL A 421 13.52 -6.31 1.87
CA VAL A 421 14.14 -6.16 3.20
C VAL A 421 13.11 -6.22 4.33
N ASP A 422 11.85 -5.96 4.01
CA ASP A 422 10.71 -6.17 4.90
C ASP A 422 9.60 -6.84 4.06
N PRO A 423 9.35 -8.15 4.25
CA PRO A 423 8.51 -8.92 3.36
C PRO A 423 7.04 -8.47 3.39
N ALA A 424 6.34 -8.72 2.30
CA ALA A 424 4.90 -8.56 2.25
C ALA A 424 4.22 -9.56 3.19
N PRO A 425 3.12 -9.15 3.89
CA PRO A 425 2.32 -10.09 4.65
C PRO A 425 1.75 -11.17 3.74
N GLN A 426 1.67 -12.41 4.23
CA GLN A 426 1.12 -13.55 3.49
C GLN A 426 -0.40 -13.69 3.70
N GLU A 427 -0.94 -13.03 4.72
CA GLU A 427 -2.36 -13.00 5.05
C GLU A 427 -2.70 -11.67 5.75
N PHE A 428 -3.95 -11.27 5.68
CA PHE A 428 -4.41 -10.11 6.45
C PHE A 428 -4.78 -10.57 7.87
N GLY A 429 -4.24 -9.88 8.88
CA GLY A 429 -4.73 -9.98 10.25
C GLY A 429 -6.19 -9.54 10.36
N ALA A 430 -6.85 -9.87 11.49
CA ALA A 430 -8.20 -9.38 11.75
C ALA A 430 -8.28 -7.85 11.56
N PRO A 431 -9.38 -7.31 11.01
CA PRO A 431 -9.52 -5.87 10.84
C PRO A 431 -9.32 -5.16 12.16
N VAL A 432 -8.33 -4.29 12.25
CA VAL A 432 -8.20 -3.40 13.40
C VAL A 432 -9.34 -2.40 13.30
N ALA A 433 -10.27 -2.44 14.25
CA ALA A 433 -11.29 -1.41 14.36
C ALA A 433 -10.58 -0.06 14.48
N ARG A 434 -10.69 0.78 13.46
CA ARG A 434 -10.24 2.17 13.56
C ARG A 434 -11.24 2.92 14.42
N PRO A 435 -10.76 3.73 15.38
CA PRO A 435 -11.60 4.51 16.28
C PRO A 435 -12.44 5.54 15.52
#